data_1e77d4e069acf0361a788127c23f53cb
#
_entry.id   1e77d4e069acf0361a788127c23f53cb
#
_cell.length_a   1.000
_cell.length_b   1.000
_cell.length_c   1.000
_cell.angle_alpha   90.00
_cell.angle_beta   90.00
_cell.angle_gamma   90.00
#
_symmetry.space_group_name_H-M   'P 1'
#
loop_
_entity.id
_entity.type
_entity.pdbx_description
1 polymer ?
#
loop_
_entity_poly.entity_id
_entity_poly.type
_entity_poly.pdbx_seq_one_letter_code
_entity_poly.pdbx_strand_id
1 'polypeptide(L)'
;MAYNKSKAKGSAYEQKIATLLSKEFDVEFRRVPLSGAIDYLKGDIWTPHDTAWWPYCIECKHYKEIQWNNLLTSKTTNIFGFWEQAVREAEVMKKKPLLLFR
;
A
#
# COMPACT_ATOMS: atom_id res chain seq x y z
N MET A 1 -9.13 -11.48 21.35
CA MET A 1 -8.04 -11.35 20.38
C MET A 1 -7.05 -10.31 20.84
N ALA A 2 -5.78 -10.62 20.80
CA ALA A 2 -4.77 -9.65 21.18
C ALA A 2 -4.70 -8.50 20.14
N TYR A 3 -4.60 -7.30 20.64
CA TYR A 3 -4.45 -6.13 19.78
C TYR A 3 -3.05 -6.09 19.18
N ASN A 4 -2.94 -5.97 17.89
CA ASN A 4 -1.65 -5.94 17.18
C ASN A 4 -1.24 -4.48 16.93
N LYS A 5 -0.26 -4.01 17.66
CA LYS A 5 0.23 -2.62 17.55
C LYS A 5 0.86 -2.32 16.18
N SER A 6 1.54 -3.29 15.58
CA SER A 6 2.15 -3.11 14.26
C SER A 6 1.08 -2.94 13.18
N LYS A 7 0.01 -3.73 13.28
CA LYS A 7 -1.11 -3.61 12.35
C LYS A 7 -1.82 -2.26 12.52
N ALA A 8 -1.99 -1.80 13.75
CA ALA A 8 -2.60 -0.51 14.03
C ALA A 8 -1.77 0.64 13.46
N LYS A 9 -0.44 0.58 13.59
CA LYS A 9 0.46 1.60 13.03
C LYS A 9 0.40 1.62 11.50
N GLY A 10 0.35 0.45 10.87
CA GLY A 10 0.19 0.33 9.43
C GLY A 10 -1.10 0.95 8.95
N SER A 11 -2.20 0.65 9.64
CA SER A 11 -3.52 1.21 9.32
C SER A 11 -3.57 2.72 9.49
N ALA A 12 -2.93 3.24 10.54
CA ALA A 12 -2.86 4.69 10.77
C ALA A 12 -2.09 5.39 9.65
N TYR A 13 -1.00 4.82 9.19
CA TYR A 13 -0.22 5.37 8.09
C TYR A 13 -1.04 5.37 6.80
N GLU A 14 -1.69 4.26 6.48
CA GLU A 14 -2.54 4.15 5.30
C GLU A 14 -3.65 5.21 5.32
N GLN A 15 -4.30 5.40 6.47
CA GLN A 15 -5.35 6.40 6.61
C GLN A 15 -4.81 7.81 6.44
N LYS A 16 -3.62 8.08 6.96
CA LYS A 16 -2.98 9.38 6.80
C LYS A 16 -2.68 9.68 5.34
N ILE A 17 -2.18 8.70 4.60
CA ILE A 17 -1.90 8.85 3.18
C ILE A 17 -3.19 9.04 2.39
N ALA A 18 -4.23 8.26 2.70
CA ALA A 18 -5.53 8.41 2.03
C ALA A 18 -6.10 9.82 2.23
N THR A 19 -6.01 10.35 3.44
CA THR A 19 -6.46 11.69 3.75
C THR A 19 -5.65 12.74 2.99
N LEU A 20 -4.34 12.58 2.94
CA LEU A 20 -3.46 13.50 2.23
C LEU A 20 -3.77 13.52 0.73
N LEU A 21 -3.93 12.36 0.12
CA LEU A 21 -4.24 12.24 -1.30
C LEU A 21 -5.62 12.85 -1.62
N SER A 22 -6.59 12.62 -0.74
CA SER A 22 -7.93 13.18 -0.92
C SER A 22 -7.89 14.70 -0.94
N LYS A 23 -7.07 15.29 -0.08
CA LYS A 23 -6.90 16.74 -0.01
C LYS A 23 -6.17 17.28 -1.25
N GLU A 24 -5.09 16.61 -1.66
CA GLU A 24 -4.27 17.10 -2.77
C GLU A 24 -4.98 17.02 -4.11
N PHE A 25 -5.77 15.99 -4.34
CA PHE A 25 -6.41 15.76 -5.63
C PHE A 25 -7.89 16.12 -5.65
N ASP A 26 -8.42 16.55 -4.52
CA ASP A 26 -9.85 16.91 -4.39
C ASP A 26 -10.79 15.79 -4.84
N VAL A 27 -10.39 14.56 -4.55
CA VAL A 27 -11.14 13.33 -4.85
C VAL A 27 -10.98 12.41 -3.65
N GLU A 28 -12.01 11.66 -3.31
CA GLU A 28 -11.94 10.76 -2.17
C GLU A 28 -11.01 9.57 -2.45
N PHE A 29 -10.04 9.38 -1.56
CA PHE A 29 -9.21 8.19 -1.47
C PHE A 29 -9.54 7.44 -0.19
N ARG A 30 -9.56 6.13 -0.25
CA ARG A 30 -9.90 5.27 0.89
C ARG A 30 -8.90 4.15 1.02
N ARG A 31 -8.83 3.58 2.22
CA ARG A 31 -8.12 2.32 2.43
C ARG A 31 -8.90 1.19 1.76
N VAL A 32 -8.16 0.27 1.14
CA VAL A 32 -8.77 -0.95 0.58
C VAL A 32 -9.28 -1.80 1.74
N PRO A 33 -10.58 -2.17 1.74
CA PRO A 33 -11.12 -2.95 2.86
C PRO A 33 -10.60 -4.38 2.83
N LEU A 34 -10.29 -4.90 4.00
CA LEU A 34 -9.90 -6.30 4.24
C LEU A 34 -8.96 -6.84 3.19
N SER A 35 -7.70 -6.53 3.38
CA SER A 35 -6.62 -6.95 2.51
C SER A 35 -6.80 -8.37 1.96
N GLY A 36 -6.89 -8.48 0.64
CA GLY A 36 -7.02 -9.77 -0.04
C GLY A 36 -8.43 -10.33 -0.15
N ALA A 37 -9.43 -9.69 0.44
CA ALA A 37 -10.80 -10.20 0.40
C ALA A 37 -11.51 -9.91 -0.93
N ILE A 38 -11.00 -8.96 -1.70
CA ILE A 38 -11.60 -8.56 -2.97
C ILE A 38 -10.59 -8.83 -4.09
N ASP A 39 -10.91 -9.72 -5.00
CA ASP A 39 -9.97 -10.18 -6.02
C ASP A 39 -9.56 -9.10 -7.01
N TYR A 40 -10.44 -8.19 -7.32
CA TYR A 40 -10.18 -7.14 -8.31
C TYR A 40 -9.65 -5.85 -7.69
N LEU A 41 -9.55 -5.77 -6.37
CA LEU A 41 -9.13 -4.56 -5.67
C LEU A 41 -7.90 -4.86 -4.83
N LYS A 42 -6.75 -4.45 -5.32
CA LYS A 42 -5.46 -4.70 -4.68
C LYS A 42 -4.82 -3.40 -4.22
N GLY A 43 -3.75 -3.54 -3.43
CA GLY A 43 -3.08 -2.40 -2.82
C GLY A 43 -3.71 -2.01 -1.50
N ASP A 44 -3.25 -0.92 -0.95
CA ASP A 44 -3.68 -0.45 0.37
C ASP A 44 -4.63 0.74 0.30
N ILE A 45 -4.54 1.52 -0.76
CA ILE A 45 -5.32 2.75 -0.95
C ILE A 45 -5.85 2.80 -2.37
N TRP A 46 -7.09 3.21 -2.51
CA TRP A 46 -7.73 3.36 -3.80
C TRP A 46 -8.67 4.56 -3.81
N THR A 47 -9.12 4.96 -5.00
CA THR A 47 -10.18 5.95 -5.12
C THR A 47 -11.43 5.26 -5.66
N PRO A 48 -12.56 5.34 -4.95
CA PRO A 48 -13.80 4.68 -5.40
C PRO A 48 -14.51 5.45 -6.50
N HIS A 49 -14.15 6.71 -6.72
CA HIS A 49 -14.77 7.55 -7.73
C HIS A 49 -13.86 7.62 -8.94
N ASP A 50 -14.36 7.36 -10.13
CA ASP A 50 -13.60 7.45 -11.37
C ASP A 50 -12.17 6.92 -11.27
N THR A 51 -12.04 5.63 -11.02
CA THR A 51 -10.73 4.99 -10.85
C THR A 51 -9.89 4.98 -12.13
N ALA A 52 -10.50 5.22 -13.27
CA ALA A 52 -9.81 5.13 -14.56
C ALA A 52 -8.73 6.20 -14.72
N TRP A 53 -8.89 7.38 -14.10
CA TRP A 53 -7.89 8.45 -14.21
C TRP A 53 -6.70 8.25 -13.30
N TRP A 54 -6.84 7.46 -12.23
CA TRP A 54 -5.77 7.26 -11.24
C TRP A 54 -4.85 6.14 -11.71
N PRO A 55 -3.58 6.43 -12.04
CA PRO A 55 -2.72 5.44 -12.69
C PRO A 55 -2.01 4.47 -11.76
N TYR A 56 -2.14 4.62 -10.43
CA TYR A 56 -1.32 3.88 -9.49
C TYR A 56 -2.10 2.89 -8.65
N CYS A 57 -1.47 1.73 -8.39
CA CYS A 57 -1.85 0.80 -7.34
C CYS A 57 -0.90 1.04 -6.17
N ILE A 58 -1.41 1.50 -5.04
CA ILE A 58 -0.60 2.00 -3.94
C ILE A 58 -0.41 0.93 -2.87
N GLU A 59 0.84 0.64 -2.55
CA GLU A 59 1.24 -0.17 -1.41
C GLU A 59 1.90 0.72 -0.37
N CYS A 60 1.49 0.59 0.89
CA CYS A 60 2.06 1.35 2.00
C CYS A 60 2.81 0.42 2.94
N LYS A 61 4.02 0.80 3.32
CA LYS A 61 4.82 0.04 4.27
C LYS A 61 5.39 0.97 5.34
N HIS A 62 5.35 0.53 6.59
CA HIS A 62 5.99 1.24 7.67
C HIS A 62 7.48 0.92 7.66
N TYR A 63 8.36 1.92 7.92
CA TYR A 63 9.79 1.72 7.79
C TYR A 63 10.34 0.60 8.70
N LYS A 64 9.67 0.32 9.81
CA LYS A 64 10.05 -0.80 10.70
C LYS A 64 9.87 -2.16 10.05
N GLU A 65 9.05 -2.25 9.01
CA GLU A 65 8.86 -3.48 8.25
C GLU A 65 9.97 -3.69 7.24
N ILE A 66 10.77 -2.66 6.96
CA ILE A 66 11.86 -2.70 6.00
C ILE A 66 13.17 -2.86 6.76
N GLN A 67 13.87 -3.94 6.51
CA GLN A 67 15.14 -4.24 7.18
C GLN A 67 16.29 -3.62 6.38
N TRP A 68 16.48 -2.33 6.56
CA TRP A 68 17.50 -1.58 5.83
C TRP A 68 18.89 -2.15 5.96
N ASN A 69 19.25 -2.64 7.17
CA ASN A 69 20.56 -3.19 7.41
C ASN A 69 20.86 -4.45 6.60
N ASN A 70 19.82 -5.15 6.17
CA ASN A 70 19.94 -6.40 5.42
C ASN A 70 19.71 -6.21 3.93
N LEU A 71 19.57 -4.97 3.47
CA LEU A 71 19.18 -4.68 2.10
C LEU A 71 20.14 -5.28 1.07
N LEU A 72 21.43 -5.25 1.35
CA LEU A 72 22.45 -5.73 0.43
C LEU A 72 22.85 -7.19 0.66
N THR A 73 22.54 -7.77 1.81
CA THR A 73 23.01 -9.09 2.19
C THR A 73 21.92 -10.14 2.32
N SER A 74 20.71 -9.71 2.57
CA SER A 74 19.59 -10.63 2.80
C SER A 74 18.96 -11.06 1.49
N LYS A 75 18.64 -12.35 1.40
CA LYS A 75 17.84 -12.91 0.32
C LYS A 75 16.36 -12.93 0.67
N THR A 76 16.04 -12.53 1.90
CA THR A 76 14.67 -12.56 2.38
C THR A 76 13.95 -11.24 2.12
N THR A 77 12.70 -11.20 2.49
CA THR A 77 11.81 -10.08 2.25
C THR A 77 12.32 -8.81 2.92
N ASN A 78 12.52 -7.81 2.12
CA ASN A 78 12.81 -6.46 2.53
C ASN A 78 12.17 -5.56 1.47
N ILE A 79 12.76 -4.43 1.15
CA ILE A 79 12.18 -3.51 0.18
C ILE A 79 11.98 -4.15 -1.20
N PHE A 80 12.84 -5.08 -1.60
CA PHE A 80 12.70 -5.76 -2.89
C PHE A 80 11.48 -6.69 -2.91
N GLY A 81 11.24 -7.41 -1.80
CA GLY A 81 10.05 -8.25 -1.67
C GLY A 81 8.77 -7.43 -1.67
N PHE A 82 8.78 -6.29 -0.98
CA PHE A 82 7.64 -5.36 -0.99
C PHE A 82 7.39 -4.79 -2.38
N TRP A 83 8.44 -4.50 -3.11
CA TRP A 83 8.34 -4.00 -4.48
C TRP A 83 7.75 -5.07 -5.41
N GLU A 84 8.20 -6.31 -5.31
CA GLU A 84 7.65 -7.42 -6.09
C GLU A 84 6.16 -7.60 -5.82
N GLN A 85 5.75 -7.51 -4.57
CA GLN A 85 4.34 -7.55 -4.20
C GLN A 85 3.57 -6.41 -4.86
N ALA A 86 4.10 -5.21 -4.80
CA ALA A 86 3.46 -4.04 -5.40
C ALA A 86 3.29 -4.21 -6.91
N VAL A 87 4.29 -4.75 -7.57
CA VAL A 87 4.24 -5.01 -9.02
C VAL A 87 3.16 -6.04 -9.34
N ARG A 88 3.10 -7.15 -8.59
CA ARG A 88 2.10 -8.19 -8.83
C ARG A 88 0.68 -7.64 -8.67
N GLU A 89 0.45 -6.88 -7.62
CA GLU A 89 -0.86 -6.32 -7.34
C GLU A 89 -1.26 -5.27 -8.38
N ALA A 90 -0.30 -4.46 -8.80
CA ALA A 90 -0.54 -3.46 -9.83
C ALA A 90 -0.91 -4.11 -11.17
N GLU A 91 -0.33 -5.25 -11.50
CA GLU A 91 -0.68 -6.00 -12.71
C GLU A 91 -2.14 -6.45 -12.69
N VAL A 92 -2.63 -6.91 -11.54
CA VAL A 92 -4.03 -7.30 -11.38
C VAL A 92 -4.95 -6.11 -11.64
N MET A 93 -4.56 -4.93 -11.16
CA MET A 93 -5.34 -3.70 -11.32
C MET A 93 -5.13 -3.04 -12.68
N LYS A 94 -4.17 -3.50 -13.46
CA LYS A 94 -3.74 -2.88 -14.73
C LYS A 94 -3.30 -1.42 -14.50
N LYS A 95 -2.58 -1.22 -13.41
CA LYS A 95 -2.06 0.08 -13.01
C LYS A 95 -0.56 0.01 -12.76
N LYS A 96 0.05 1.16 -12.53
CA LYS A 96 1.47 1.25 -12.19
C LYS A 96 1.66 1.02 -10.70
N PRO A 97 2.69 0.30 -10.28
CA PRO A 97 2.96 0.13 -8.86
C PRO A 97 3.52 1.40 -8.24
N LEU A 98 3.07 1.69 -7.03
CA LEU A 98 3.59 2.81 -6.23
C LEU A 98 3.77 2.31 -4.81
N LEU A 99 5.00 2.25 -4.35
CA LEU A 99 5.34 1.82 -3.00
C LEU A 99 5.67 3.05 -2.16
N LEU A 100 4.87 3.28 -1.13
CA LEU A 100 5.08 4.35 -0.17
C LEU A 100 5.51 3.75 1.16
N PHE A 101 6.54 4.31 1.75
CA PHE A 101 7.00 3.84 3.06
C PHE A 101 7.41 5.01 3.93
N ARG A 102 7.40 4.75 5.22
CA ARG A 102 7.68 5.76 6.22
C ARG A 102 8.81 5.30 7.14
#